data_6d915dd20faebca27062b61c2feb3519
#
_entry.id   6d915dd20faebca27062b61c2feb3519
#
_cell.length_a   1.000
_cell.length_b   1.000
_cell.length_c   1.000
_cell.angle_alpha   90.00
_cell.angle_beta   90.00
_cell.angle_gamma   90.00
#
_symmetry.space_group_name_H-M   'P 1'
#
loop_
_entity.id
_entity.type
_entity.pdbx_description
1 polymer ?
#
loop_
_entity_poly.entity_id
_entity_poly.type
_entity_poly.pdbx_seq_one_letter_code
_entity_poly.pdbx_strand_id
1 'polypeptide(L)'
;MVAPGSFLACRSLEQIKVDVAYSGANVKLIGISSGISYGPLGMSHHSAQDVACVASLPGIEVYVPSDAQQTRRVIRCICQSTAPAYIKVGRSAVEDIYTPQDELSGMTPHGAPPTGVLLVACGEVTQGAVQALRRLQEAGYSAALLDAVSLKPFDQDTLL
;
A
#
# COMPACT_ATOMS: atom_id res chain seq x y z
N MET A 1 7.46 2.18 -14.76
CA MET A 1 7.16 0.85 -15.35
C MET A 1 5.89 0.31 -14.70
N VAL A 2 4.95 -0.21 -15.46
CA VAL A 2 3.68 -0.75 -14.95
C VAL A 2 3.51 -2.17 -15.46
N ALA A 3 3.24 -3.13 -14.56
CA ALA A 3 2.97 -4.53 -14.91
C ALA A 3 2.20 -5.23 -13.77
N PRO A 4 1.64 -6.44 -13.99
CA PRO A 4 1.09 -7.23 -12.89
C PRO A 4 2.13 -7.47 -11.80
N GLY A 5 1.72 -7.29 -10.52
CA GLY A 5 2.64 -7.31 -9.38
C GLY A 5 3.49 -8.58 -9.29
N SER A 6 2.89 -9.76 -9.53
CA SER A 6 3.59 -11.04 -9.51
C SER A 6 4.71 -11.11 -10.56
N PHE A 7 4.46 -10.58 -11.76
CA PHE A 7 5.48 -10.62 -12.84
C PHE A 7 6.55 -9.57 -12.58
N LEU A 8 6.16 -8.37 -12.16
CA LEU A 8 7.09 -7.29 -11.89
C LEU A 8 8.00 -7.61 -10.70
N ALA A 9 7.42 -7.93 -9.54
CA ALA A 9 8.19 -8.11 -8.31
C ALA A 9 8.90 -9.45 -8.22
N CYS A 10 8.24 -10.56 -8.62
CA CYS A 10 8.80 -11.88 -8.37
C CYS A 10 9.68 -12.37 -9.54
N ARG A 11 9.24 -12.15 -10.78
CA ARG A 11 10.00 -12.58 -11.95
C ARG A 11 11.22 -11.71 -12.23
N SER A 12 11.14 -10.41 -11.94
CA SER A 12 12.20 -9.44 -12.19
C SER A 12 12.93 -9.00 -10.91
N LEU A 13 12.83 -9.77 -9.82
CA LEU A 13 13.36 -9.38 -8.51
C LEU A 13 14.86 -9.10 -8.54
N GLU A 14 15.62 -9.90 -9.28
CA GLU A 14 17.07 -9.73 -9.42
C GLU A 14 17.41 -8.42 -10.12
N GLN A 15 16.73 -8.10 -11.23
CA GLN A 15 16.92 -6.84 -11.97
C GLN A 15 16.49 -5.64 -11.11
N ILE A 16 15.41 -5.75 -10.36
CA ILE A 16 15.00 -4.70 -9.42
C ILE A 16 16.07 -4.49 -8.34
N LYS A 17 16.64 -5.58 -7.84
CA LYS A 17 17.71 -5.52 -6.82
C LYS A 17 18.94 -4.81 -7.35
N VAL A 18 19.46 -5.19 -8.52
CA VAL A 18 20.75 -4.74 -9.03
C VAL A 18 20.61 -3.43 -9.82
N ASP A 19 19.68 -3.39 -10.78
CA ASP A 19 19.59 -2.29 -11.74
C ASP A 19 18.77 -1.10 -11.19
N VAL A 20 17.93 -1.32 -10.18
CA VAL A 20 17.08 -0.27 -9.60
C VAL A 20 17.52 0.08 -8.19
N ALA A 21 17.43 -0.85 -7.25
CA ALA A 21 17.66 -0.55 -5.84
C ALA A 21 19.14 -0.31 -5.53
N TYR A 22 20.02 -1.22 -5.93
CA TYR A 22 21.47 -1.09 -5.69
C TYR A 22 22.10 0.10 -6.43
N SER A 23 21.71 0.32 -7.68
CA SER A 23 22.20 1.46 -8.47
C SER A 23 21.57 2.80 -8.08
N GLY A 24 20.57 2.82 -7.22
CA GLY A 24 19.85 4.04 -6.82
C GLY A 24 19.11 4.70 -8.00
N ALA A 25 18.69 3.91 -9.00
CA ALA A 25 18.07 4.45 -10.20
C ALA A 25 16.70 5.08 -9.90
N ASN A 26 16.44 6.27 -10.44
CA ASN A 26 15.15 6.94 -10.30
C ASN A 26 14.06 6.25 -11.11
N VAL A 27 13.66 5.06 -10.68
CA VAL A 27 12.64 4.23 -11.32
C VAL A 27 11.44 4.04 -10.40
N LYS A 28 10.23 4.27 -10.93
CA LYS A 28 8.96 4.01 -10.24
C LYS A 28 8.33 2.74 -10.84
N LEU A 29 8.18 1.72 -10.00
CA LEU A 29 7.63 0.43 -10.33
C LEU A 29 6.19 0.36 -9.84
N ILE A 30 5.22 0.12 -10.72
CA ILE A 30 3.80 0.04 -10.37
C ILE A 30 3.33 -1.38 -10.60
N GLY A 31 3.13 -2.12 -9.51
CA GLY A 31 2.54 -3.45 -9.51
C GLY A 31 1.02 -3.36 -9.42
N ILE A 32 0.32 -3.76 -10.48
CA ILE A 32 -1.13 -3.80 -10.51
C ILE A 32 -1.67 -5.17 -10.09
N SER A 33 -2.93 -5.21 -9.65
CA SER A 33 -3.68 -6.43 -9.28
C SER A 33 -3.15 -7.09 -8.02
N SER A 34 -3.42 -6.45 -6.90
CA SER A 34 -3.04 -6.89 -5.55
C SER A 34 -3.55 -8.28 -5.18
N GLY A 35 -2.79 -8.97 -4.36
CA GLY A 35 -3.19 -10.21 -3.69
C GLY A 35 -3.71 -11.27 -4.66
N ILE A 36 -4.91 -11.75 -4.42
CA ILE A 36 -5.57 -12.80 -5.19
C ILE A 36 -6.62 -12.27 -6.18
N SER A 37 -6.61 -10.98 -6.50
CA SER A 37 -7.63 -10.30 -7.32
C SER A 37 -7.77 -10.85 -8.76
N TYR A 38 -6.80 -11.59 -9.25
CA TYR A 38 -6.90 -12.32 -10.52
C TYR A 38 -7.78 -13.59 -10.46
N GLY A 39 -8.17 -14.04 -9.25
CA GLY A 39 -9.10 -15.17 -9.09
C GLY A 39 -8.66 -16.45 -9.81
N PRO A 40 -9.42 -16.88 -10.84
CA PRO A 40 -9.20 -18.19 -11.47
C PRO A 40 -7.87 -18.35 -12.22
N LEU A 41 -7.13 -17.26 -12.48
CA LEU A 41 -5.80 -17.36 -13.10
C LEU A 41 -4.75 -17.97 -12.16
N GLY A 42 -5.05 -18.03 -10.86
CA GLY A 42 -4.27 -18.78 -9.89
C GLY A 42 -2.89 -18.21 -9.61
N MET A 43 -2.04 -19.08 -9.12
CA MET A 43 -0.72 -18.74 -8.51
C MET A 43 0.23 -17.99 -9.47
N SER A 44 0.15 -18.20 -10.77
CA SER A 44 0.99 -17.50 -11.75
C SER A 44 0.71 -15.99 -11.81
N HIS A 45 -0.50 -15.56 -11.40
CA HIS A 45 -0.95 -14.18 -11.45
C HIS A 45 -1.19 -13.57 -10.06
N HIS A 46 -1.40 -14.39 -9.04
CA HIS A 46 -1.54 -13.92 -7.66
C HIS A 46 -0.27 -13.24 -7.16
N SER A 47 -0.43 -12.15 -6.43
CA SER A 47 0.64 -11.28 -5.97
C SER A 47 0.58 -11.08 -4.46
N ALA A 48 0.61 -12.17 -3.69
CA ALA A 48 0.59 -12.11 -2.23
C ALA A 48 1.96 -11.76 -1.62
N GLN A 49 3.04 -12.11 -2.29
CA GLN A 49 4.43 -12.00 -1.82
C GLN A 49 5.20 -10.79 -2.36
N ASP A 50 4.67 -10.04 -3.32
CA ASP A 50 5.37 -8.96 -4.03
C ASP A 50 5.91 -7.87 -3.09
N VAL A 51 5.08 -7.42 -2.15
CA VAL A 51 5.47 -6.41 -1.16
C VAL A 51 6.65 -6.91 -0.32
N ALA A 52 6.58 -8.14 0.20
CA ALA A 52 7.65 -8.72 1.01
C ALA A 52 8.96 -8.82 0.22
N CYS A 53 8.89 -9.29 -1.03
CA CYS A 53 10.05 -9.39 -1.91
C CYS A 53 10.71 -8.03 -2.14
N VAL A 54 9.94 -7.02 -2.51
CA VAL A 54 10.49 -5.69 -2.83
C VAL A 54 10.90 -4.93 -1.58
N ALA A 55 10.14 -5.01 -0.49
CA ALA A 55 10.46 -4.35 0.77
C ALA A 55 11.78 -4.86 1.39
N SER A 56 12.17 -6.12 1.11
CA SER A 56 13.45 -6.67 1.56
C SER A 56 14.67 -6.01 0.93
N LEU A 57 14.51 -5.34 -0.22
CA LEU A 57 15.62 -4.70 -0.93
C LEU A 57 15.96 -3.35 -0.29
N PRO A 58 17.24 -3.08 0.04
CA PRO A 58 17.65 -1.76 0.53
C PRO A 58 17.39 -0.64 -0.48
N GLY A 59 17.14 0.58 0.00
CA GLY A 59 17.10 1.79 -0.84
C GLY A 59 15.87 1.96 -1.72
N ILE A 60 14.88 1.06 -1.68
CA ILE A 60 13.61 1.19 -2.40
C ILE A 60 12.46 1.51 -1.44
N GLU A 61 11.62 2.46 -1.80
CA GLU A 61 10.39 2.81 -1.07
C GLU A 61 9.23 1.92 -1.51
N VAL A 62 8.28 1.64 -0.59
CA VAL A 62 7.12 0.75 -0.88
C VAL A 62 5.84 1.38 -0.37
N TYR A 63 4.88 1.55 -1.27
CA TYR A 63 3.57 2.17 -1.01
C TYR A 63 2.43 1.27 -1.46
N VAL A 64 1.35 1.23 -0.66
CA VAL A 64 0.14 0.45 -0.94
C VAL A 64 -1.10 1.33 -0.71
N PRO A 65 -1.45 2.21 -1.66
CA PRO A 65 -2.57 3.13 -1.52
C PRO A 65 -3.92 2.42 -1.52
N SER A 66 -4.87 2.97 -0.76
CA SER A 66 -6.18 2.39 -0.48
C SER A 66 -7.25 2.76 -1.51
N ASP A 67 -7.14 3.96 -2.11
CA ASP A 67 -8.11 4.49 -3.08
C ASP A 67 -7.44 5.32 -4.18
N ALA A 68 -8.26 5.89 -5.07
CA ALA A 68 -7.77 6.69 -6.19
C ALA A 68 -7.14 8.01 -5.74
N GLN A 69 -7.63 8.64 -4.68
CA GLN A 69 -7.09 9.91 -4.18
C GLN A 69 -5.72 9.70 -3.54
N GLN A 70 -5.60 8.66 -2.71
CA GLN A 70 -4.33 8.30 -2.09
C GLN A 70 -3.32 7.84 -3.16
N THR A 71 -3.74 7.09 -4.18
CA THR A 71 -2.89 6.71 -5.32
C THR A 71 -2.34 7.94 -6.05
N ARG A 72 -3.19 8.93 -6.35
CA ARG A 72 -2.73 10.18 -7.00
C ARG A 72 -1.69 10.91 -6.19
N ARG A 73 -1.85 10.95 -4.86
CA ARG A 73 -0.89 11.61 -3.96
C ARG A 73 0.42 10.86 -3.88
N VAL A 74 0.38 9.55 -3.71
CA VAL A 74 1.59 8.71 -3.73
C VAL A 74 2.36 8.95 -5.03
N ILE A 75 1.69 8.91 -6.19
CA ILE A 75 2.33 9.16 -7.48
C ILE A 75 2.96 10.56 -7.54
N ARG A 76 2.27 11.60 -7.09
CA ARG A 76 2.83 12.96 -7.06
C ARG A 76 4.05 13.05 -6.15
N CYS A 77 4.00 12.45 -4.96
CA CYS A 77 5.09 12.44 -4.00
C CYS A 77 6.33 11.74 -4.57
N ILE A 78 6.19 10.53 -5.07
CA ILE A 78 7.33 9.76 -5.58
C ILE A 78 7.90 10.34 -6.88
N CYS A 79 7.10 11.05 -7.69
CA CYS A 79 7.60 11.74 -8.88
C CYS A 79 8.48 12.95 -8.55
N GLN A 80 8.37 13.50 -7.35
CA GLN A 80 9.25 14.57 -6.84
C GLN A 80 10.52 14.01 -6.19
N SER A 81 10.54 12.73 -5.82
CA SER A 81 11.68 12.03 -5.25
C SER A 81 12.55 11.40 -6.34
N THR A 82 13.86 11.34 -6.11
CA THR A 82 14.81 10.56 -6.94
C THR A 82 14.97 9.13 -6.48
N ALA A 83 14.46 8.76 -5.30
CA ALA A 83 14.54 7.41 -4.78
C ALA A 83 13.73 6.43 -5.63
N PRO A 84 14.18 5.20 -5.84
CA PRO A 84 13.37 4.16 -6.44
C PRO A 84 12.17 3.84 -5.56
N ALA A 85 11.02 3.56 -6.18
CA ALA A 85 9.80 3.26 -5.44
C ALA A 85 9.00 2.13 -6.10
N TYR A 86 8.37 1.31 -5.28
CA TYR A 86 7.37 0.32 -5.67
C TYR A 86 6.00 0.72 -5.13
N ILE A 87 5.01 0.72 -6.01
CA ILE A 87 3.62 1.02 -5.64
C ILE A 87 2.79 -0.19 -5.99
N LYS A 88 2.07 -0.72 -5.00
CA LYS A 88 1.11 -1.80 -5.20
C LYS A 88 -0.29 -1.22 -5.33
N VAL A 89 -0.87 -1.31 -6.51
CA VAL A 89 -2.22 -0.81 -6.81
C VAL A 89 -3.18 -1.98 -6.97
N GLY A 90 -4.35 -1.85 -6.40
CA GLY A 90 -5.43 -2.80 -6.54
C GLY A 90 -6.03 -2.85 -7.94
N ARG A 91 -6.98 -3.76 -8.14
CA ARG A 91 -7.72 -3.94 -9.38
C ARG A 91 -9.21 -3.65 -9.24
N SER A 92 -9.73 -3.79 -8.02
CA SER A 92 -11.14 -3.60 -7.74
C SER A 92 -11.51 -2.12 -7.79
N ALA A 93 -12.72 -1.83 -8.22
CA ALA A 93 -13.29 -0.51 -8.00
C ALA A 93 -13.58 -0.35 -6.52
N VAL A 94 -12.98 0.64 -5.89
CA VAL A 94 -13.21 1.03 -4.50
C VAL A 94 -13.74 2.46 -4.46
N GLU A 95 -14.57 2.77 -3.47
CA GLU A 95 -15.01 4.13 -3.21
C GLU A 95 -13.86 4.96 -2.64
N ASP A 96 -13.84 6.25 -2.92
CA ASP A 96 -12.86 7.16 -2.34
C ASP A 96 -13.09 7.26 -0.82
N ILE A 97 -12.07 6.93 -0.03
CA ILE A 97 -12.02 7.13 1.42
C ILE A 97 -11.55 8.55 1.71
N TYR A 98 -10.66 9.05 0.86
CA TYR A 98 -10.03 10.36 0.96
C TYR A 98 -10.59 11.37 -0.02
N THR A 99 -10.40 12.65 0.28
CA THR A 99 -10.73 13.77 -0.58
C THR A 99 -9.46 14.34 -1.25
N PRO A 100 -9.56 15.14 -2.33
CA PRO A 100 -8.38 15.76 -2.94
C PRO A 100 -7.58 16.68 -2.00
N GLN A 101 -8.16 17.12 -0.89
CA GLN A 101 -7.57 18.07 0.06
C GLN A 101 -6.80 17.38 1.20
N ASP A 102 -7.05 16.07 1.45
CA ASP A 102 -6.36 15.37 2.53
C ASP A 102 -4.86 15.24 2.22
N GLU A 103 -4.00 15.39 3.20
CA GLU A 103 -2.56 15.26 3.04
C GLU A 103 -2.13 13.78 3.04
N LEU A 104 -1.03 13.48 2.36
CA LEU A 104 -0.41 12.16 2.41
C LEU A 104 0.37 12.03 3.72
N SER A 105 -0.05 11.08 4.56
CA SER A 105 0.71 10.61 5.72
C SER A 105 1.20 9.20 5.46
N GLY A 106 2.29 8.78 6.09
CA GLY A 106 2.79 7.41 6.03
C GLY A 106 1.77 6.42 6.57
N MET A 107 1.04 6.85 7.62
CA MET A 107 -0.06 6.12 8.23
C MET A 107 -1.15 7.12 8.64
N THR A 108 -2.36 6.91 8.15
CA THR A 108 -3.48 7.84 8.40
C THR A 108 -4.46 7.25 9.43
N PRO A 109 -4.67 7.92 10.59
CA PRO A 109 -5.62 7.45 11.58
C PRO A 109 -7.06 7.79 11.20
N HIS A 110 -7.97 6.85 11.45
CA HIS A 110 -9.42 7.01 11.38
C HIS A 110 -10.02 6.72 12.76
N GLY A 111 -10.61 7.73 13.37
CA GLY A 111 -11.14 7.70 14.73
C GLY A 111 -10.14 8.19 15.78
N ALA A 112 -10.60 8.30 17.02
CA ALA A 112 -9.76 8.64 18.15
C ALA A 112 -8.88 7.43 18.57
N PRO A 113 -7.74 7.66 19.22
CA PRO A 113 -6.93 6.57 19.75
C PRO A 113 -7.77 5.60 20.59
N PRO A 114 -7.78 4.29 20.29
CA PRO A 114 -8.65 3.35 20.98
C PRO A 114 -8.06 2.87 22.30
N THR A 115 -8.95 2.56 23.25
CA THR A 115 -8.57 1.79 24.45
C THR A 115 -8.84 0.28 24.30
N GLY A 116 -9.36 -0.14 23.15
CA GLY A 116 -9.81 -1.51 22.86
C GLY A 116 -9.21 -2.07 21.57
N VAL A 117 -9.83 -1.85 20.43
CA VAL A 117 -9.46 -2.48 19.15
C VAL A 117 -8.79 -1.48 18.22
N LEU A 118 -7.57 -1.80 17.79
CA LEU A 118 -6.90 -1.09 16.70
C LEU A 118 -6.87 -1.99 15.46
N LEU A 119 -7.51 -1.53 14.38
CA LEU A 119 -7.38 -2.13 13.05
C LEU A 119 -6.20 -1.48 12.34
N VAL A 120 -5.39 -2.27 11.65
CA VAL A 120 -4.35 -1.76 10.74
C VAL A 120 -4.58 -2.38 9.37
N ALA A 121 -4.72 -1.54 8.35
CA ALA A 121 -4.99 -1.98 6.99
C ALA A 121 -4.11 -1.22 5.99
N CYS A 122 -3.99 -1.75 4.77
CA CYS A 122 -3.35 -1.06 3.64
C CYS A 122 -3.96 -1.50 2.32
N GLY A 123 -4.01 -0.60 1.35
CA GLY A 123 -4.56 -0.88 0.03
C GLY A 123 -6.08 -1.09 0.02
N GLU A 124 -6.61 -1.80 -0.97
CA GLU A 124 -8.06 -1.98 -1.21
C GLU A 124 -8.83 -2.51 0.02
N VAL A 125 -8.20 -3.31 0.88
CA VAL A 125 -8.86 -3.87 2.07
C VAL A 125 -9.19 -2.81 3.12
N THR A 126 -8.59 -1.62 3.06
CA THR A 126 -8.91 -0.50 3.95
C THR A 126 -10.38 -0.11 3.87
N GLN A 127 -11.01 -0.23 2.69
CA GLN A 127 -12.46 0.01 2.56
C GLN A 127 -13.29 -0.95 3.44
N GLY A 128 -12.94 -2.23 3.45
CA GLY A 128 -13.56 -3.21 4.34
C GLY A 128 -13.26 -2.93 5.82
N ALA A 129 -12.05 -2.47 6.11
CA ALA A 129 -11.65 -2.09 7.47
C ALA A 129 -12.42 -0.86 7.98
N VAL A 130 -12.70 0.13 7.12
CA VAL A 130 -13.58 1.28 7.47
C VAL A 130 -15.00 0.81 7.81
N GLN A 131 -15.54 -0.13 7.05
CA GLN A 131 -16.86 -0.71 7.36
C GLN A 131 -16.85 -1.49 8.68
N ALA A 132 -15.78 -2.27 8.92
CA ALA A 132 -15.61 -3.00 10.17
C ALA A 132 -15.47 -2.05 11.37
N LEU A 133 -14.72 -0.96 11.23
CA LEU A 133 -14.59 0.08 12.25
C LEU A 133 -15.97 0.64 12.65
N ARG A 134 -16.79 1.02 11.68
CA ARG A 134 -18.15 1.53 11.95
C ARG A 134 -19.00 0.53 12.73
N ARG A 135 -18.99 -0.73 12.33
CA ARG A 135 -19.73 -1.80 13.01
C ARG A 135 -19.25 -2.04 14.44
N LEU A 136 -17.94 -1.98 14.69
CA LEU A 136 -17.38 -2.10 16.04
C LEU A 136 -17.83 -0.93 16.93
N GLN A 137 -17.79 0.29 16.41
CA GLN A 137 -18.22 1.49 17.12
C GLN A 137 -19.73 1.46 17.42
N GLU A 138 -20.55 1.05 16.46
CA GLU A 138 -22.00 0.85 16.66
C GLU A 138 -22.31 -0.23 17.70
N ALA A 139 -21.47 -1.27 17.80
CA ALA A 139 -21.56 -2.29 18.83
C ALA A 139 -21.01 -1.88 20.21
N GLY A 140 -20.56 -0.61 20.36
CA GLY A 140 -20.06 -0.06 21.61
C GLY A 140 -18.59 -0.33 21.93
N TYR A 141 -17.82 -0.86 20.98
CA TYR A 141 -16.37 -1.04 21.16
C TYR A 141 -15.60 0.26 20.93
N SER A 142 -14.62 0.54 21.80
CA SER A 142 -13.61 1.56 21.53
C SER A 142 -12.68 1.02 20.42
N ALA A 143 -12.82 1.55 19.21
CA ALA A 143 -12.10 1.07 18.05
C ALA A 143 -11.59 2.22 17.17
N ALA A 144 -10.41 2.04 16.58
CA ALA A 144 -9.83 2.91 15.56
C ALA A 144 -9.22 2.10 14.42
N LEU A 145 -8.90 2.78 13.31
CA LEU A 145 -8.23 2.19 12.16
C LEU A 145 -7.03 3.06 11.80
N LEU A 146 -5.91 2.42 11.49
CA LEU A 146 -4.76 3.02 10.83
C LEU A 146 -4.66 2.50 9.39
N ASP A 147 -4.68 3.41 8.42
CA ASP A 147 -4.43 3.10 7.01
C ASP A 147 -2.96 3.33 6.69
N ALA A 148 -2.20 2.24 6.57
CA ALA A 148 -0.75 2.24 6.35
C ALA A 148 -0.42 2.29 4.86
N VAL A 149 -0.38 3.49 4.27
CA VAL A 149 -0.04 3.66 2.85
C VAL A 149 1.45 3.45 2.58
N SER A 150 2.33 3.88 3.49
CA SER A 150 3.77 3.66 3.41
C SER A 150 4.17 2.45 4.23
N LEU A 151 4.63 1.40 3.55
CA LEU A 151 5.19 0.22 4.20
C LEU A 151 6.71 0.30 4.31
N LYS A 152 7.34 1.17 3.50
CA LYS A 152 8.76 1.48 3.57
C LYS A 152 9.03 2.87 2.95
N PRO A 153 9.48 3.86 3.77
CA PRO A 153 9.66 3.76 5.22
C PRO A 153 8.34 3.48 5.94
N PHE A 154 8.41 2.74 7.03
CA PHE A 154 7.23 2.46 7.87
C PHE A 154 7.10 3.55 8.95
N ASP A 155 5.91 4.09 9.12
CA ASP A 155 5.59 5.11 10.12
C ASP A 155 5.33 4.46 11.47
N GLN A 156 6.42 4.13 12.16
CA GLN A 156 6.38 3.48 13.45
C GLN A 156 5.87 4.41 14.56
N ASP A 157 6.12 5.70 14.44
CA ASP A 157 5.75 6.69 15.47
C ASP A 157 4.23 6.87 15.56
N THR A 158 3.52 6.78 14.42
CA THR A 158 2.06 6.83 14.41
C THR A 158 1.42 5.54 14.93
N LEU A 159 2.12 4.40 14.84
CA LEU A 159 1.61 3.11 15.32
C LEU A 159 1.70 2.97 16.85
N LEU A 160 2.75 3.51 17.48
CA LEU A 160 3.07 3.39 18.92
C LEU A 160 2.48 4.53 19.73
#